data_a5ff101855174d557bb8f7d530591f48
#
_entry.id   a5ff101855174d557bb8f7d530591f48
#
_cell.length_a   1.000
_cell.length_b   1.000
_cell.length_c   1.000
_cell.angle_alpha   90.00
_cell.angle_beta   90.00
_cell.angle_gamma   90.00
#
_symmetry.space_group_name_H-M   'P 1'
#
loop_
_entity.id
_entity.type
_entity.pdbx_description
1 polymer ?
#
loop_
_entity_poly.entity_id
_entity_poly.type
_entity_poly.pdbx_seq_one_letter_code
_entity_poly.pdbx_strand_id
1 'polypeptide(L)'
;MSLVRLLILIVLLSAASLRAESPAEQAVLAAIKSPQLTVVHLWAPWCSNCLAELKTGGWTKIVNENPQVKFYLVSIWNDGQDGRAMLNKFGITAQPNVTILADPGPRRGENKIKQLAGLPLSWIPATWIYKGGDLRYALNYGEVRFPVLQQFLTDSQSEWSHKGEPSIE
;
A
#
# COMPACT_ATOMS: atom_id res chain seq x y z
N MET A 1 -8.75 -31.05 -55.60
CA MET A 1 -7.70 -30.98 -54.60
C MET A 1 -7.97 -29.78 -53.69
N SER A 2 -8.54 -30.06 -52.53
CA SER A 2 -9.02 -29.01 -51.60
C SER A 2 -7.82 -28.48 -50.84
N LEU A 3 -7.55 -27.18 -50.98
CA LEU A 3 -6.58 -26.47 -50.19
C LEU A 3 -7.20 -26.31 -48.77
N VAL A 4 -6.79 -27.21 -47.90
CA VAL A 4 -7.02 -27.06 -46.44
C VAL A 4 -6.29 -25.80 -46.03
N ARG A 5 -7.03 -24.74 -45.89
CA ARG A 5 -6.57 -23.50 -45.28
C ARG A 5 -6.27 -23.80 -43.80
N LEU A 6 -5.02 -24.06 -43.54
CA LEU A 6 -4.47 -24.06 -42.19
C LEU A 6 -4.57 -22.63 -41.68
N LEU A 7 -5.72 -22.28 -41.10
CA LEU A 7 -5.89 -21.10 -40.29
C LEU A 7 -5.11 -21.35 -39.00
N ILE A 8 -3.82 -21.00 -39.02
CA ILE A 8 -3.03 -20.85 -37.81
C ILE A 8 -3.65 -19.65 -37.09
N LEU A 9 -4.58 -19.98 -36.20
CA LEU A 9 -5.07 -19.04 -35.22
C LEU A 9 -3.89 -18.76 -34.28
N ILE A 10 -3.05 -17.79 -34.67
CA ILE A 10 -2.09 -17.19 -33.76
C ILE A 10 -2.94 -16.43 -32.73
N VAL A 11 -3.37 -17.15 -31.72
CA VAL A 11 -3.77 -16.55 -30.45
C VAL A 11 -2.53 -15.85 -29.95
N LEU A 12 -2.40 -14.59 -30.31
CA LEU A 12 -1.54 -13.66 -29.60
C LEU A 12 -2.07 -13.63 -28.17
N LEU A 13 -1.66 -14.62 -27.36
CA LEU A 13 -1.63 -14.43 -25.94
C LEU A 13 -0.74 -13.21 -25.73
N SER A 14 -1.36 -12.08 -25.63
CA SER A 14 -0.78 -10.93 -24.97
C SER A 14 -0.43 -11.43 -23.56
N ALA A 15 0.76 -11.97 -23.42
CA ALA A 15 1.36 -12.18 -22.12
C ALA A 15 1.56 -10.76 -21.57
N ALA A 16 0.48 -10.16 -21.07
CA ALA A 16 0.62 -9.16 -20.06
C ALA A 16 1.51 -9.85 -19.04
N SER A 17 2.76 -9.39 -18.93
CA SER A 17 3.67 -9.89 -17.91
C SER A 17 2.98 -9.66 -16.60
N LEU A 18 2.24 -10.67 -16.13
CA LEU A 18 1.69 -10.72 -14.79
C LEU A 18 2.93 -10.75 -13.90
N ARG A 19 3.35 -9.58 -13.49
CA ARG A 19 4.42 -9.47 -12.49
C ARG A 19 3.93 -10.29 -11.29
N ALA A 20 4.68 -11.32 -10.93
CA ALA A 20 4.39 -12.07 -9.73
C ALA A 20 4.40 -11.11 -8.53
N GLU A 21 3.36 -11.18 -7.70
CA GLU A 21 3.25 -10.39 -6.48
C GLU A 21 4.44 -10.67 -5.58
N SER A 22 5.08 -9.63 -5.09
CA SER A 22 6.18 -9.77 -4.13
C SER A 22 5.66 -10.30 -2.78
N PRO A 23 6.51 -10.92 -1.95
CA PRO A 23 6.09 -11.32 -0.60
C PRO A 23 5.50 -10.16 0.22
N ALA A 24 6.01 -8.94 0.04
CA ALA A 24 5.47 -7.75 0.68
C ALA A 24 4.06 -7.42 0.15
N GLU A 25 3.86 -7.51 -1.17
CA GLU A 25 2.55 -7.30 -1.79
C GLU A 25 1.54 -8.36 -1.35
N GLN A 26 1.92 -9.62 -1.31
CA GLN A 26 1.07 -10.71 -0.82
C GLN A 26 0.65 -10.49 0.63
N ALA A 27 1.58 -10.06 1.49
CA ALA A 27 1.28 -9.75 2.88
C ALA A 27 0.30 -8.57 3.00
N VAL A 28 0.47 -7.52 2.19
CA VAL A 28 -0.46 -6.39 2.12
C VAL A 28 -1.84 -6.84 1.63
N LEU A 29 -1.90 -7.63 0.55
CA LEU A 29 -3.16 -8.14 -0.01
C LEU A 29 -3.93 -9.02 0.98
N ALA A 30 -3.23 -9.82 1.78
CA ALA A 30 -3.84 -10.58 2.86
C ALA A 30 -4.37 -9.66 3.98
N ALA A 31 -3.59 -8.65 4.35
CA ALA A 31 -3.93 -7.72 5.42
C ALA A 31 -5.15 -6.86 5.11
N ILE A 32 -5.24 -6.31 3.92
CA ILE A 32 -6.35 -5.41 3.52
C ILE A 32 -7.71 -6.14 3.45
N LYS A 33 -7.71 -7.45 3.27
CA LYS A 33 -8.93 -8.30 3.32
C LYS A 33 -9.44 -8.56 4.74
N SER A 34 -8.63 -8.24 5.74
CA SER A 34 -9.01 -8.41 7.14
C SER A 34 -10.19 -7.50 7.52
N PRO A 35 -11.09 -7.91 8.41
CA PRO A 35 -12.11 -7.02 8.97
C PRO A 35 -11.54 -5.90 9.83
N GLN A 36 -10.28 -6.03 10.25
CA GLN A 36 -9.59 -4.99 11.02
C GLN A 36 -9.22 -3.81 10.14
N LEU A 37 -9.31 -2.60 10.71
CA LEU A 37 -8.82 -1.40 10.07
C LEU A 37 -7.31 -1.53 9.82
N THR A 38 -6.92 -1.38 8.55
CA THR A 38 -5.55 -1.59 8.09
C THR A 38 -5.02 -0.34 7.40
N VAL A 39 -3.88 0.15 7.85
CA VAL A 39 -3.13 1.24 7.23
C VAL A 39 -1.92 0.65 6.50
N VAL A 40 -1.79 0.97 5.23
CA VAL A 40 -0.61 0.65 4.41
C VAL A 40 0.11 1.95 4.12
N HIS A 41 1.31 2.11 4.66
CA HIS A 41 2.16 3.28 4.43
C HIS A 41 3.37 2.91 3.59
N LEU A 42 3.48 3.50 2.43
CA LEU A 42 4.56 3.29 1.47
C LEU A 42 5.60 4.39 1.60
N TRP A 43 6.82 4.01 1.82
CA TRP A 43 7.89 4.93 2.14
C TRP A 43 9.27 4.43 1.70
N ALA A 44 10.28 5.25 1.87
CA ALA A 44 11.69 4.84 1.75
C ALA A 44 12.60 5.70 2.62
N PRO A 45 13.71 5.14 3.14
CA PRO A 45 14.63 5.88 4.01
C PRO A 45 15.40 7.02 3.33
N TRP A 46 15.44 7.04 2.02
CA TRP A 46 16.05 8.11 1.22
C TRP A 46 15.06 9.20 0.79
N CYS A 47 13.77 9.02 1.03
CA CYS A 47 12.71 9.95 0.65
C CYS A 47 12.62 11.10 1.67
N SER A 48 12.86 12.33 1.24
CA SER A 48 12.88 13.51 2.12
C SER A 48 11.55 13.75 2.83
N ASN A 49 10.43 13.64 2.10
CA ASN A 49 9.09 13.82 2.66
C ASN A 49 8.74 12.70 3.66
N CYS A 50 9.13 11.45 3.36
CA CYS A 50 8.96 10.35 4.30
C CYS A 50 9.74 10.58 5.61
N LEU A 51 10.97 11.11 5.49
CA LEU A 51 11.77 11.47 6.66
C LEU A 51 11.19 12.67 7.42
N ALA A 52 10.57 13.62 6.72
CA ALA A 52 9.89 14.74 7.36
C ALA A 52 8.75 14.23 8.26
N GLU A 53 7.91 13.32 7.77
CA GLU A 53 6.86 12.68 8.59
C GLU A 53 7.45 11.97 9.83
N LEU A 54 8.49 11.16 9.66
CA LEU A 54 9.12 10.43 10.77
C LEU A 54 9.65 11.37 11.85
N LYS A 55 10.28 12.49 11.46
CA LYS A 55 10.85 13.48 12.36
C LYS A 55 9.81 14.16 13.25
N THR A 56 8.55 14.22 12.84
CA THR A 56 7.48 14.80 13.66
C THR A 56 7.13 13.96 14.89
N GLY A 57 7.51 12.67 14.91
CA GLY A 57 7.05 11.70 15.92
C GLY A 57 5.58 11.28 15.74
N GLY A 58 4.91 11.77 14.71
CA GLY A 58 3.49 11.53 14.48
C GLY A 58 3.16 10.07 14.21
N TRP A 59 4.01 9.35 13.47
CA TRP A 59 3.85 7.91 13.24
C TRP A 59 3.90 7.11 14.53
N THR A 60 4.88 7.36 15.40
CA THR A 60 4.99 6.71 16.71
C THR A 60 3.75 6.97 17.56
N LYS A 61 3.29 8.22 17.59
CA LYS A 61 2.10 8.60 18.34
C LYS A 61 0.86 7.87 17.82
N ILE A 62 0.56 7.93 16.52
CA ILE A 62 -0.67 7.38 15.96
C ILE A 62 -0.73 5.85 16.07
N VAL A 63 0.40 5.18 15.93
CA VAL A 63 0.51 3.73 16.11
C VAL A 63 0.18 3.32 17.55
N ASN A 64 0.72 4.06 18.54
CA ASN A 64 0.51 3.77 19.95
C ASN A 64 -0.91 4.12 20.41
N GLU A 65 -1.53 5.15 19.86
CA GLU A 65 -2.89 5.57 20.18
C GLU A 65 -3.95 4.70 19.52
N ASN A 66 -3.59 3.88 18.53
CA ASN A 66 -4.51 3.03 17.77
C ASN A 66 -4.08 1.55 17.79
N PRO A 67 -4.01 0.88 18.95
CA PRO A 67 -3.52 -0.50 19.05
C PRO A 67 -4.41 -1.51 18.31
N GLN A 68 -5.66 -1.19 18.03
CA GLN A 68 -6.63 -2.00 17.28
C GLN A 68 -6.46 -1.90 15.77
N VAL A 69 -5.74 -0.90 15.28
CA VAL A 69 -5.46 -0.68 13.85
C VAL A 69 -4.19 -1.42 13.46
N LYS A 70 -4.16 -2.08 12.33
CA LYS A 70 -2.96 -2.72 11.77
C LYS A 70 -2.22 -1.75 10.86
N PHE A 71 -0.95 -1.54 11.14
CA PHE A 71 -0.07 -0.66 10.37
C PHE A 71 0.97 -1.50 9.62
N TYR A 72 0.97 -1.40 8.31
CA TYR A 72 1.95 -2.01 7.41
C TYR A 72 2.85 -0.90 6.86
N LEU A 73 4.08 -0.83 7.34
CA LEU A 73 5.10 0.10 6.87
C LEU A 73 5.92 -0.61 5.79
N VAL A 74 5.67 -0.31 4.54
CA VAL A 74 6.26 -1.00 3.40
C VAL A 74 7.31 -0.11 2.77
N SER A 75 8.58 -0.48 2.92
CA SER A 75 9.67 0.17 2.19
C SER A 75 9.61 -0.27 0.74
N ILE A 76 9.47 0.70 -0.17
CA ILE A 76 9.45 0.48 -1.62
C ILE A 76 10.56 1.28 -2.29
N TRP A 77 10.98 0.82 -3.49
CA TRP A 77 12.04 1.50 -4.22
C TRP A 77 13.33 1.64 -3.40
N ASN A 78 13.67 0.63 -2.65
CA ASN A 78 14.79 0.62 -1.71
C ASN A 78 15.65 -0.66 -1.81
N ASP A 79 15.70 -1.23 -3.01
CA ASP A 79 16.56 -2.39 -3.33
C ASP A 79 16.36 -3.56 -2.34
N GLY A 80 15.12 -3.83 -1.95
CA GLY A 80 14.75 -4.92 -1.03
C GLY A 80 15.03 -4.65 0.46
N GLN A 81 15.52 -3.47 0.82
CA GLN A 81 15.80 -3.12 2.22
C GLN A 81 14.55 -2.57 2.91
N ASP A 82 14.25 -3.06 4.12
CA ASP A 82 13.04 -2.70 4.86
C ASP A 82 13.11 -1.34 5.57
N GLY A 83 14.28 -0.72 5.62
CA GLY A 83 14.47 0.57 6.28
C GLY A 83 14.31 0.55 7.81
N ARG A 84 14.22 -0.64 8.43
CA ARG A 84 13.99 -0.85 9.87
C ARG A 84 14.88 -0.02 10.76
N ALA A 85 16.17 0.10 10.42
CA ALA A 85 17.11 0.90 11.19
C ALA A 85 16.67 2.37 11.30
N MET A 86 16.11 2.91 10.22
CA MET A 86 15.58 4.28 10.22
C MET A 86 14.29 4.38 11.04
N LEU A 87 13.36 3.43 10.91
CA LEU A 87 12.13 3.40 11.71
C LEU A 87 12.44 3.33 13.20
N ASN A 88 13.36 2.44 13.58
CA ASN A 88 13.81 2.28 14.99
C ASN A 88 14.38 3.58 15.57
N LYS A 89 15.17 4.32 14.76
CA LYS A 89 15.72 5.62 15.16
C LYS A 89 14.62 6.63 15.52
N PHE A 90 13.43 6.51 14.95
CA PHE A 90 12.28 7.36 15.23
C PHE A 90 11.24 6.68 16.16
N GLY A 91 11.64 5.62 16.87
CA GLY A 91 10.79 4.96 17.86
C GLY A 91 9.69 4.06 17.29
N ILE A 92 9.77 3.71 16.01
CA ILE A 92 8.84 2.78 15.38
C ILE A 92 9.52 1.42 15.28
N THR A 93 9.06 0.48 16.09
CA THR A 93 9.55 -0.90 16.12
C THR A 93 8.45 -1.87 15.72
N ALA A 94 8.81 -3.08 15.32
CA ALA A 94 7.85 -4.15 15.13
C ALA A 94 7.12 -4.43 16.46
N GLN A 95 5.79 -4.40 16.45
CA GLN A 95 4.93 -4.62 17.60
C GLN A 95 3.61 -5.24 17.13
N PRO A 96 2.70 -5.70 18.01
CA PRO A 96 1.53 -6.48 17.62
C PRO A 96 0.64 -5.84 16.54
N ASN A 97 0.63 -4.52 16.44
CA ASN A 97 -0.13 -3.78 15.43
C ASN A 97 0.75 -3.17 14.34
N VAL A 98 2.08 -3.38 14.33
CA VAL A 98 3.00 -2.86 13.31
C VAL A 98 3.75 -3.98 12.61
N THR A 99 3.65 -4.01 11.31
CA THR A 99 4.40 -4.91 10.41
C THR A 99 5.29 -4.08 9.49
N ILE A 100 6.58 -4.39 9.47
CA ILE A 100 7.56 -3.71 8.62
C ILE A 100 7.94 -4.66 7.48
N LEU A 101 7.74 -4.22 6.25
CA LEU A 101 7.95 -4.98 5.03
C LEU A 101 8.89 -4.25 4.07
N ALA A 102 9.47 -5.02 3.15
CA ALA A 102 10.25 -4.50 2.03
C ALA A 102 9.74 -5.07 0.71
N ASP A 103 9.44 -4.23 -0.26
CA ASP A 103 9.31 -4.66 -1.64
C ASP A 103 10.73 -4.90 -2.22
N PRO A 104 10.97 -6.02 -2.91
CA PRO A 104 12.29 -6.35 -3.44
C PRO A 104 12.72 -5.49 -4.63
N GLY A 105 11.80 -4.70 -5.18
CA GLY A 105 12.05 -3.89 -6.38
C GLY A 105 13.13 -2.83 -6.19
N PRO A 106 13.83 -2.50 -7.30
CA PRO A 106 14.92 -1.55 -7.28
C PRO A 106 14.42 -0.12 -7.08
N ARG A 107 15.33 0.74 -6.60
CA ARG A 107 15.07 2.17 -6.46
C ARG A 107 14.86 2.86 -7.82
N ARG A 108 15.56 2.42 -8.85
CA ARG A 108 15.58 3.05 -10.18
C ARG A 108 15.47 2.00 -11.28
N GLY A 109 15.19 2.48 -12.51
CA GLY A 109 15.14 1.63 -13.69
C GLY A 109 13.73 1.10 -14.00
N GLU A 110 13.64 0.31 -15.06
CA GLU A 110 12.36 -0.16 -15.60
C GLU A 110 11.64 -1.15 -14.68
N ASN A 111 12.40 -1.91 -13.88
CA ASN A 111 11.89 -2.89 -12.93
C ASN A 111 11.38 -2.25 -11.62
N LYS A 112 11.43 -0.92 -11.49
CA LYS A 112 10.82 -0.20 -10.37
C LYS A 112 9.33 -0.48 -10.36
N ILE A 113 8.77 -0.84 -9.19
CA ILE A 113 7.33 -1.09 -9.10
C ILE A 113 6.53 0.17 -9.40
N LYS A 114 5.45 -0.01 -10.16
CA LYS A 114 4.54 1.06 -10.59
C LYS A 114 3.14 0.92 -9.99
N GLN A 115 2.91 -0.17 -9.27
CA GLN A 115 1.68 -0.45 -8.55
C GLN A 115 1.95 -1.39 -7.38
N LEU A 116 1.09 -1.39 -6.38
CA LEU A 116 1.07 -2.33 -5.27
C LEU A 116 -0.38 -2.55 -4.85
N ALA A 117 -0.77 -3.79 -4.63
CA ALA A 117 -2.14 -4.17 -4.26
C ALA A 117 -3.22 -3.52 -5.18
N GLY A 118 -2.95 -3.45 -6.47
CA GLY A 118 -3.85 -2.88 -7.48
C GLY A 118 -3.87 -1.35 -7.57
N LEU A 119 -3.23 -0.62 -6.66
CA LEU A 119 -3.18 0.84 -6.71
C LEU A 119 -1.89 1.35 -7.39
N PRO A 120 -2.00 2.38 -8.24
CA PRO A 120 -0.85 2.95 -8.92
C PRO A 120 0.10 3.65 -7.95
N LEU A 121 1.40 3.56 -8.24
CA LEU A 121 2.48 4.17 -7.47
C LEU A 121 3.31 5.08 -8.36
N SER A 122 3.15 6.36 -8.19
CA SER A 122 3.96 7.39 -8.85
C SER A 122 4.80 8.21 -7.87
N TRP A 123 4.44 8.19 -6.60
CA TRP A 123 5.01 9.02 -5.55
C TRP A 123 5.06 8.32 -4.20
N ILE A 124 5.96 8.75 -3.32
CA ILE A 124 6.01 8.43 -1.89
C ILE A 124 6.29 9.70 -1.08
N PRO A 125 5.80 9.82 0.17
CA PRO A 125 5.02 8.82 0.88
C PRO A 125 3.61 8.65 0.28
N ALA A 126 3.04 7.45 0.43
CA ALA A 126 1.64 7.20 0.16
C ALA A 126 1.03 6.42 1.33
N THR A 127 -0.20 6.76 1.72
CA THR A 127 -0.88 6.14 2.86
C THR A 127 -2.27 5.73 2.45
N TRP A 128 -2.58 4.44 2.57
CA TRP A 128 -3.88 3.87 2.24
C TRP A 128 -4.54 3.28 3.46
N ILE A 129 -5.84 3.43 3.58
CA ILE A 129 -6.64 2.94 4.70
C ILE A 129 -7.70 1.99 4.15
N TYR A 130 -7.72 0.77 4.68
CA TYR A 130 -8.65 -0.28 4.29
C TYR A 130 -9.43 -0.81 5.47
N LYS A 131 -10.66 -1.27 5.23
CA LYS A 131 -11.45 -2.03 6.19
C LYS A 131 -12.26 -3.10 5.44
N GLY A 132 -12.09 -4.37 5.80
CA GLY A 132 -12.86 -5.47 5.23
C GLY A 132 -12.68 -5.65 3.71
N GLY A 133 -11.53 -5.29 3.16
CA GLY A 133 -11.26 -5.31 1.72
C GLY A 133 -11.55 -3.99 0.99
N ASP A 134 -12.32 -3.09 1.60
CA ASP A 134 -12.70 -1.81 1.00
C ASP A 134 -11.63 -0.75 1.26
N LEU A 135 -11.21 -0.07 0.19
CA LEU A 135 -10.37 1.12 0.28
C LEU A 135 -11.21 2.28 0.82
N ARG A 136 -10.88 2.77 2.00
CA ARG A 136 -11.55 3.91 2.64
C ARG A 136 -10.93 5.23 2.21
N TYR A 137 -9.60 5.32 2.27
CA TYR A 137 -8.84 6.51 1.88
C TYR A 137 -7.55 6.13 1.17
N ALA A 138 -7.17 6.92 0.17
CA ALA A 138 -5.88 6.85 -0.50
C ALA A 138 -5.23 8.24 -0.55
N LEU A 139 -4.18 8.41 0.22
CA LEU A 139 -3.35 9.61 0.26
C LEU A 139 -2.08 9.33 -0.56
N ASN A 140 -2.12 9.67 -1.85
CA ASN A 140 -1.10 9.24 -2.81
C ASN A 140 -0.04 10.32 -3.09
N TYR A 141 -0.10 11.45 -2.40
CA TYR A 141 0.80 12.56 -2.67
C TYR A 141 1.09 13.41 -1.43
N GLY A 142 2.37 13.57 -1.13
CA GLY A 142 2.84 14.42 -0.05
C GLY A 142 2.81 13.80 1.35
N GLU A 143 3.18 14.62 2.32
CA GLU A 143 3.22 14.22 3.72
C GLU A 143 1.82 14.13 4.32
N VAL A 144 1.61 13.12 5.16
CA VAL A 144 0.36 12.99 5.89
C VAL A 144 0.34 13.96 7.09
N ARG A 145 -0.79 14.64 7.26
CA ARG A 145 -1.04 15.40 8.49
C ARG A 145 -1.68 14.48 9.52
N PHE A 146 -0.97 14.18 10.59
CA PHE A 146 -1.39 13.17 11.58
C PHE A 146 -2.77 13.43 12.22
N PRO A 147 -3.19 14.68 12.55
CA PRO A 147 -4.57 14.93 12.98
C PRO A 147 -5.62 14.54 11.94
N VAL A 148 -5.33 14.75 10.65
CA VAL A 148 -6.20 14.33 9.54
C VAL A 148 -6.21 12.81 9.39
N LEU A 149 -5.04 12.17 9.49
CA LEU A 149 -4.96 10.70 9.48
C LEU A 149 -5.75 10.11 10.65
N GLN A 150 -5.65 10.67 11.85
CA GLN A 150 -6.44 10.22 13.00
C GLN A 150 -7.96 10.36 12.73
N GLN A 151 -8.39 11.44 12.11
CA GLN A 151 -9.79 11.60 11.72
C GLN A 151 -10.22 10.53 10.73
N PHE A 152 -9.41 10.25 9.70
CA PHE A 152 -9.71 9.19 8.73
C PHE A 152 -9.75 7.80 9.36
N LEU A 153 -8.91 7.52 10.36
CA LEU A 153 -8.99 6.28 11.13
C LEU A 153 -10.31 6.19 11.90
N THR A 154 -10.73 7.27 12.53
CA THR A 154 -12.00 7.35 13.27
C THR A 154 -13.19 7.13 12.34
N ASP A 155 -13.23 7.82 11.22
CA ASP A 155 -14.31 7.72 10.23
C ASP A 155 -14.38 6.31 9.61
N SER A 156 -13.22 5.67 9.41
CA SER A 156 -13.14 4.33 8.83
C SER A 156 -13.52 3.22 9.80
N GLN A 157 -13.63 3.49 11.10
CA GLN A 157 -14.10 2.49 12.07
C GLN A 157 -15.59 2.19 11.92
N SER A 158 -16.38 3.19 11.53
CA SER A 158 -17.82 3.02 11.28
C SER A 158 -18.07 2.25 9.98
N GLU A 159 -19.24 1.59 9.92
CA GLU A 159 -19.71 1.00 8.67
C GLU A 159 -20.16 2.15 7.73
N TRP A 160 -19.56 2.18 6.55
CA TRP A 160 -20.01 3.10 5.52
C TRP A 160 -21.20 2.45 4.81
N SER A 161 -22.40 2.97 5.08
CA SER A 161 -23.58 2.55 4.34
C SER A 161 -23.56 3.23 2.96
N HIS A 162 -23.64 2.45 1.90
CA HIS A 162 -23.95 2.95 0.55
C HIS A 162 -25.43 3.38 0.41
N LYS A 163 -26.07 3.78 1.51
CA LYS A 163 -27.43 4.32 1.50
C LYS A 163 -27.39 5.71 0.90
N GLY A 164 -27.58 5.79 -0.40
CA GLY A 164 -27.71 7.07 -1.08
C GLY A 164 -27.28 7.11 -2.55
N GLU A 165 -27.03 5.98 -3.20
CA GLU A 165 -27.07 6.03 -4.66
C GLU A 165 -28.52 6.31 -5.08
N PRO A 166 -28.81 7.48 -5.73
CA PRO A 166 -30.08 7.64 -6.38
C PRO A 166 -30.18 6.54 -7.44
N SER A 167 -31.23 5.71 -7.36
CA SER A 167 -31.60 4.83 -8.46
C SER A 167 -31.69 5.69 -9.71
N ILE A 168 -30.76 5.48 -10.63
CA ILE A 168 -30.85 6.06 -11.98
C ILE A 168 -31.97 5.29 -12.66
N GLU A 169 -33.19 5.85 -12.64
CA GLU A 169 -34.30 5.45 -13.50
C GLU A 169 -34.08 5.96 -14.92
#